data_5bdf730473c164776d0d2a18dbb72026
#
_entry.id   5bdf730473c164776d0d2a18dbb72026
#
_cell.length_a   1.000
_cell.length_b   1.000
_cell.length_c   1.000
_cell.angle_alpha   90.00
_cell.angle_beta   90.00
_cell.angle_gamma   90.00
#
_symmetry.space_group_name_H-M   'P 1'
#
loop_
_entity.id
_entity.type
_entity.pdbx_description
1 polymer ?
#
loop_
_entity_poly.entity_id
_entity_poly.type
_entity_poly.pdbx_seq_one_letter_code
_entity_poly.pdbx_strand_id
1 'polypeptide(L)'
;MEDNKQERFPIVDESGEVVGSATRGECHDGSRMLHPVVHLHVFNSQNEVYLQKRPEWKDIQPGKWDTSVGGHMDYGETPDEALVREAGEELGITDFQPVRVGQYVFDSRRERELVYVNRTTYNGRVCPSAEELDGGRFWTLDEIRAAIGQDILTPNFESEFQRFFLTPKDEKYRLLTEQIGTLVEGETDAVSVMANVAAAIHSEMGFFWTGFYRVIDGELRLGPFQGPVACMHIGYGKGVCGTAWQRRETIVVPDVEAFPGHIACSSLSRSEIVVPVFNSQGDVAAVLDIDSRELGTFDDTDRRWLERICGFCRM
;
A
#
# COMPACT_ATOMS: atom_id res chain seq x y z
N MET A 1 16.97 -7.58 -26.13
CA MET A 1 16.06 -7.19 -27.25
C MET A 1 16.11 -5.68 -27.35
N GLU A 2 16.16 -5.05 -28.53
CA GLU A 2 16.04 -3.58 -28.60
C GLU A 2 14.57 -3.21 -28.39
N ASP A 3 14.31 -2.13 -27.64
CA ASP A 3 12.96 -1.61 -27.43
C ASP A 3 12.29 -1.29 -28.77
N ASN A 4 11.00 -1.66 -28.90
CA ASN A 4 10.24 -1.41 -30.13
C ASN A 4 9.93 0.08 -30.30
N LYS A 5 10.76 0.81 -31.02
CA LYS A 5 10.61 2.26 -31.26
C LYS A 5 9.31 2.66 -31.99
N GLN A 6 8.58 1.71 -32.59
CA GLN A 6 7.32 1.96 -33.29
C GLN A 6 6.07 1.72 -32.46
N GLU A 7 6.23 1.22 -31.26
CA GLU A 7 5.15 1.10 -30.26
C GLU A 7 4.49 2.47 -30.02
N ARG A 8 3.17 2.52 -29.90
CA ARG A 8 2.43 3.79 -29.81
C ARG A 8 1.88 4.00 -28.41
N PHE A 9 2.23 5.14 -27.84
CA PHE A 9 1.74 5.60 -26.56
C PHE A 9 0.68 6.69 -26.72
N PRO A 10 -0.28 6.80 -25.82
CA PRO A 10 -1.12 7.98 -25.71
C PRO A 10 -0.28 9.17 -25.24
N ILE A 11 -0.53 10.35 -25.78
CA ILE A 11 -0.04 11.61 -25.25
C ILE A 11 -1.16 12.22 -24.41
N VAL A 12 -0.83 12.60 -23.19
CA VAL A 12 -1.82 13.08 -22.21
C VAL A 12 -1.48 14.50 -21.72
N ASP A 13 -2.48 15.16 -21.15
CA ASP A 13 -2.24 16.34 -20.31
C ASP A 13 -1.93 15.95 -18.86
N GLU A 14 -1.69 16.92 -17.99
CA GLU A 14 -1.36 16.67 -16.57
C GLU A 14 -2.54 16.10 -15.76
N SER A 15 -3.76 16.14 -16.28
CA SER A 15 -4.93 15.47 -15.69
C SER A 15 -5.06 14.01 -16.10
N GLY A 16 -4.31 13.57 -17.12
CA GLY A 16 -4.35 12.22 -17.69
C GLY A 16 -5.31 12.08 -18.87
N GLU A 17 -5.92 13.19 -19.34
CA GLU A 17 -6.78 13.17 -20.53
C GLU A 17 -5.94 13.00 -21.80
N VAL A 18 -6.36 12.07 -22.68
CA VAL A 18 -5.65 11.79 -23.94
C VAL A 18 -5.84 12.94 -24.91
N VAL A 19 -4.73 13.57 -25.29
CA VAL A 19 -4.68 14.69 -26.24
C VAL A 19 -4.07 14.32 -27.60
N GLY A 20 -3.51 13.10 -27.73
CA GLY A 20 -2.88 12.63 -28.96
C GLY A 20 -2.24 11.26 -28.82
N SER A 21 -1.37 10.92 -29.75
CA SER A 21 -0.52 9.71 -29.64
C SER A 21 0.79 9.94 -30.39
N ALA A 22 1.86 9.29 -29.89
CA ALA A 22 3.19 9.30 -30.51
C ALA A 22 3.82 7.90 -30.43
N THR A 23 4.89 7.69 -31.17
CA THR A 23 5.68 6.46 -31.04
C THR A 23 6.60 6.54 -29.83
N ARG A 24 7.00 5.39 -29.30
CA ARG A 24 8.01 5.28 -28.22
C ARG A 24 9.29 6.06 -28.59
N GLY A 25 9.74 5.96 -29.85
CA GLY A 25 10.90 6.70 -30.32
C GLY A 25 10.76 8.22 -30.19
N GLU A 26 9.57 8.76 -30.53
CA GLU A 26 9.27 10.19 -30.41
C GLU A 26 9.14 10.64 -28.96
N CYS A 27 8.58 9.82 -28.09
CA CYS A 27 8.45 10.14 -26.65
C CYS A 27 9.81 10.22 -25.93
N HIS A 28 10.80 9.45 -26.38
CA HIS A 28 12.12 9.33 -25.75
C HIS A 28 13.27 10.02 -26.51
N ASP A 29 12.97 10.86 -27.50
CA ASP A 29 13.97 11.59 -28.31
C ASP A 29 14.35 12.97 -27.73
N GLY A 30 13.79 13.34 -26.57
CA GLY A 30 13.94 14.64 -25.96
C GLY A 30 12.83 15.64 -26.32
N SER A 31 11.79 15.21 -27.06
CA SER A 31 10.59 16.01 -27.35
C SER A 31 9.79 16.35 -26.09
N ARG A 32 9.95 15.54 -25.03
CA ARG A 32 9.28 15.70 -23.73
C ARG A 32 7.74 15.69 -23.86
N MET A 33 7.22 14.89 -24.79
CA MET A 33 5.80 14.60 -24.87
C MET A 33 5.36 13.87 -23.61
N LEU A 34 4.36 14.39 -22.90
CA LEU A 34 3.84 13.76 -21.69
C LEU A 34 3.05 12.50 -22.07
N HIS A 35 3.56 11.34 -21.66
CA HIS A 35 2.94 10.04 -21.89
C HIS A 35 2.79 9.28 -20.55
N PRO A 36 1.73 8.47 -20.39
CA PRO A 36 1.46 7.81 -19.14
C PRO A 36 2.27 6.52 -18.98
N VAL A 37 2.69 6.27 -17.73
CA VAL A 37 3.31 5.03 -17.30
C VAL A 37 2.64 4.54 -16.01
N VAL A 38 2.68 3.25 -15.76
CA VAL A 38 2.17 2.62 -14.56
C VAL A 38 3.31 2.04 -13.72
N HIS A 39 3.31 2.32 -12.43
CA HIS A 39 4.23 1.71 -11.47
C HIS A 39 3.45 0.90 -10.45
N LEU A 40 3.97 -0.29 -10.11
CA LEU A 40 3.45 -1.13 -9.03
C LEU A 40 4.56 -1.41 -8.01
N HIS A 41 4.31 -1.10 -6.76
CA HIS A 41 5.12 -1.54 -5.63
C HIS A 41 4.47 -2.77 -5.00
N VAL A 42 5.14 -3.91 -5.10
CA VAL A 42 4.68 -5.18 -4.56
C VAL A 42 5.26 -5.38 -3.16
N PHE A 43 4.39 -5.28 -2.15
CA PHE A 43 4.73 -5.56 -0.77
C PHE A 43 4.38 -7.01 -0.41
N ASN A 44 5.10 -7.60 0.53
CA ASN A 44 4.68 -8.83 1.19
C ASN A 44 4.06 -8.54 2.58
N SER A 45 3.59 -9.58 3.27
CA SER A 45 3.01 -9.45 4.61
C SER A 45 3.98 -8.98 5.70
N GLN A 46 5.30 -9.02 5.44
CA GLN A 46 6.34 -8.48 6.31
C GLN A 46 6.63 -6.99 6.02
N ASN A 47 5.87 -6.36 5.12
CA ASN A 47 6.10 -5.00 4.64
C ASN A 47 7.47 -4.81 3.96
N GLU A 48 8.00 -5.87 3.34
CA GLU A 48 9.14 -5.79 2.44
C GLU A 48 8.64 -5.53 1.02
N VAL A 49 9.44 -4.83 0.22
CA VAL A 49 9.11 -4.41 -1.15
C VAL A 49 9.91 -5.24 -2.14
N TYR A 50 9.24 -5.81 -3.13
CA TYR A 50 9.94 -6.46 -4.22
C TYR A 50 10.56 -5.41 -5.14
N LEU A 51 11.88 -5.46 -5.34
CA LEU A 51 12.57 -4.65 -6.34
C LEU A 51 13.08 -5.55 -7.44
N GLN A 52 12.87 -5.11 -8.68
CA GLN A 52 13.45 -5.75 -9.85
C GLN A 52 14.87 -5.25 -10.09
N LYS A 53 15.72 -6.11 -10.65
CA LYS A 53 17.06 -5.73 -11.07
C LYS A 53 17.09 -5.51 -12.59
N ARG A 54 17.47 -4.31 -12.98
CA ARG A 54 17.60 -3.95 -14.40
C ARG A 54 18.80 -4.67 -15.02
N PRO A 55 18.65 -5.25 -16.22
CA PRO A 55 19.77 -5.86 -16.91
C PRO A 55 20.87 -4.86 -17.28
N GLU A 56 22.11 -5.34 -17.36
CA GLU A 56 23.27 -4.54 -17.73
C GLU A 56 23.22 -4.02 -19.19
N TRP A 57 22.39 -4.62 -20.04
CA TRP A 57 22.22 -4.20 -21.43
C TRP A 57 21.20 -3.08 -21.66
N LYS A 58 20.43 -2.68 -20.64
CA LYS A 58 19.48 -1.56 -20.74
C LYS A 58 20.22 -0.23 -20.90
N ASP A 59 19.73 0.62 -21.81
CA ASP A 59 20.33 1.93 -22.12
C ASP A 59 20.26 2.93 -20.95
N ILE A 60 19.26 2.79 -20.08
CA ILE A 60 19.00 3.70 -18.96
C ILE A 60 19.17 2.94 -17.65
N GLN A 61 20.03 3.46 -16.76
CA GLN A 61 20.25 2.91 -15.41
C GLN A 61 20.54 1.39 -15.39
N PRO A 62 21.54 0.88 -16.19
CA PRO A 62 21.88 -0.55 -16.23
C PRO A 62 22.29 -1.09 -14.86
N GLY A 63 21.92 -2.32 -14.53
CA GLY A 63 22.34 -3.04 -13.33
C GLY A 63 21.77 -2.53 -12.01
N LYS A 64 20.96 -1.45 -12.00
CA LYS A 64 20.34 -0.89 -10.80
C LYS A 64 19.07 -1.60 -10.40
N TRP A 65 18.68 -1.42 -9.14
CA TRP A 65 17.40 -1.88 -8.62
C TRP A 65 16.32 -0.82 -8.84
N ASP A 66 15.13 -1.27 -9.21
CA ASP A 66 14.02 -0.41 -9.63
C ASP A 66 12.69 -0.88 -9.02
N THR A 67 11.63 -0.11 -9.27
CA THR A 67 10.23 -0.41 -8.93
C THR A 67 9.87 -1.86 -9.27
N SER A 68 8.98 -2.48 -8.51
CA SER A 68 8.59 -3.88 -8.74
C SER A 68 8.12 -4.14 -10.17
N VAL A 69 7.28 -3.24 -10.70
CA VAL A 69 6.81 -3.23 -12.10
C VAL A 69 6.78 -1.79 -12.58
N GLY A 70 7.25 -1.55 -13.79
CA GLY A 70 7.21 -0.24 -14.42
C GLY A 70 7.07 -0.35 -15.93
N GLY A 71 5.94 0.10 -16.48
CA GLY A 71 5.67 -0.01 -17.91
C GLY A 71 4.85 1.12 -18.49
N HIS A 72 4.90 1.23 -19.80
CA HIS A 72 4.16 2.22 -20.58
C HIS A 72 2.73 1.74 -20.83
N MET A 73 1.82 2.69 -20.96
CA MET A 73 0.47 2.39 -21.42
C MET A 73 0.42 2.34 -22.93
N ASP A 74 -0.18 1.30 -23.46
CA ASP A 74 -0.49 1.22 -24.88
C ASP A 74 -1.62 2.18 -25.26
N TYR A 75 -1.63 2.61 -26.53
CA TYR A 75 -2.69 3.49 -27.02
C TYR A 75 -4.05 2.78 -26.98
N GLY A 76 -4.94 3.30 -26.12
CA GLY A 76 -6.28 2.77 -25.90
C GLY A 76 -6.44 1.96 -24.62
N GLU A 77 -5.36 1.68 -23.87
CA GLU A 77 -5.43 1.08 -22.55
C GLU A 77 -5.84 2.11 -21.48
N THR A 78 -6.48 1.62 -20.44
CA THR A 78 -6.61 2.31 -19.17
C THR A 78 -5.39 2.05 -18.27
N PRO A 79 -5.12 2.89 -17.26
CA PRO A 79 -4.02 2.63 -16.31
C PRO A 79 -4.11 1.28 -15.60
N ASP A 80 -5.32 0.82 -15.30
CA ASP A 80 -5.52 -0.45 -14.59
C ASP A 80 -5.28 -1.67 -15.52
N GLU A 81 -5.65 -1.58 -16.80
CA GLU A 81 -5.36 -2.60 -17.80
C GLU A 81 -3.85 -2.71 -18.04
N ALA A 82 -3.17 -1.59 -18.26
CA ALA A 82 -1.72 -1.54 -18.41
C ALA A 82 -1.01 -2.12 -17.18
N LEU A 83 -1.47 -1.78 -15.98
CA LEU A 83 -0.88 -2.29 -14.73
C LEU A 83 -0.95 -3.82 -14.62
N VAL A 84 -2.10 -4.41 -14.98
CA VAL A 84 -2.29 -5.87 -14.93
C VAL A 84 -1.45 -6.56 -16.01
N ARG A 85 -1.38 -6.00 -17.20
CA ARG A 85 -0.55 -6.52 -18.32
C ARG A 85 0.92 -6.51 -17.93
N GLU A 86 1.45 -5.38 -17.52
CA GLU A 86 2.87 -5.23 -17.15
C GLU A 86 3.25 -6.13 -15.95
N ALA A 87 2.41 -6.21 -14.93
CA ALA A 87 2.63 -7.10 -13.79
C ALA A 87 2.69 -8.58 -14.20
N GLY A 88 1.86 -8.97 -15.19
CA GLY A 88 1.89 -10.31 -15.78
C GLY A 88 3.14 -10.57 -16.59
N GLU A 89 3.57 -9.63 -17.42
CA GLU A 89 4.73 -9.72 -18.33
C GLU A 89 6.05 -9.71 -17.55
N GLU A 90 6.22 -8.77 -16.61
CA GLU A 90 7.47 -8.61 -15.85
C GLU A 90 7.62 -9.60 -14.69
N LEU A 91 6.56 -9.84 -13.91
CA LEU A 91 6.64 -10.62 -12.66
C LEU A 91 5.79 -11.91 -12.63
N GLY A 92 4.98 -12.16 -13.66
CA GLY A 92 4.10 -13.32 -13.74
C GLY A 92 2.96 -13.28 -12.71
N ILE A 93 2.58 -12.09 -12.23
CA ILE A 93 1.47 -11.91 -11.27
C ILE A 93 0.25 -11.30 -11.98
N THR A 94 -0.91 -11.96 -11.86
CA THR A 94 -2.16 -11.52 -12.51
C THR A 94 -3.35 -11.48 -11.55
N ASP A 95 -3.24 -12.10 -10.38
CA ASP A 95 -4.28 -12.15 -9.35
C ASP A 95 -3.82 -11.32 -8.14
N PHE A 96 -4.07 -10.02 -8.18
CA PHE A 96 -3.73 -9.08 -7.13
C PHE A 96 -4.74 -7.92 -7.11
N GLN A 97 -4.78 -7.21 -5.98
CA GLN A 97 -5.65 -6.03 -5.81
C GLN A 97 -4.77 -4.79 -5.71
N PRO A 98 -4.70 -3.97 -6.76
CA PRO A 98 -3.93 -2.74 -6.71
C PRO A 98 -4.68 -1.66 -5.93
N VAL A 99 -3.91 -0.87 -5.19
CA VAL A 99 -4.38 0.36 -4.54
C VAL A 99 -3.61 1.53 -5.13
N ARG A 100 -4.33 2.50 -5.72
CA ARG A 100 -3.73 3.74 -6.24
C ARG A 100 -3.22 4.58 -5.06
N VAL A 101 -1.91 4.83 -5.04
CA VAL A 101 -1.24 5.65 -4.01
C VAL A 101 -1.21 7.12 -4.41
N GLY A 102 -1.03 7.39 -5.69
CA GLY A 102 -0.99 8.74 -6.22
C GLY A 102 -0.58 8.79 -7.68
N GLN A 103 -0.37 10.00 -8.17
CA GLN A 103 0.20 10.25 -9.49
C GLN A 103 1.10 11.48 -9.45
N TYR A 104 2.06 11.54 -10.35
CA TYR A 104 2.96 12.67 -10.49
C TYR A 104 3.56 12.74 -11.90
N VAL A 105 4.04 13.91 -12.28
CA VAL A 105 4.80 14.06 -13.52
C VAL A 105 6.28 13.87 -13.18
N PHE A 106 6.88 12.84 -13.78
CA PHE A 106 8.33 12.67 -13.84
C PHE A 106 8.86 13.48 -15.02
N ASP A 107 9.90 14.27 -14.77
CA ASP A 107 10.46 15.17 -15.76
C ASP A 107 11.98 15.03 -15.79
N SER A 108 12.49 14.53 -16.90
CA SER A 108 13.93 14.39 -17.16
C SER A 108 14.35 15.18 -18.38
N ARG A 109 15.63 15.20 -18.68
CA ARG A 109 16.13 15.82 -19.93
C ARG A 109 15.66 15.09 -21.18
N ARG A 110 15.27 13.83 -21.05
CA ARG A 110 15.03 12.91 -22.16
C ARG A 110 13.54 12.65 -22.38
N GLU A 111 12.77 12.57 -21.31
CA GLU A 111 11.38 12.14 -21.33
C GLU A 111 10.55 12.87 -20.25
N ARG A 112 9.26 12.86 -20.42
CA ARG A 112 8.29 13.39 -19.47
C ARG A 112 7.14 12.40 -19.35
N GLU A 113 6.93 11.85 -18.16
CA GLU A 113 6.00 10.77 -17.88
C GLU A 113 4.95 11.19 -16.85
N LEU A 114 3.69 10.85 -17.09
CA LEU A 114 2.65 10.88 -16.07
C LEU A 114 2.62 9.51 -15.39
N VAL A 115 3.22 9.44 -14.21
CA VAL A 115 3.38 8.17 -13.48
C VAL A 115 2.16 7.93 -12.62
N TYR A 116 1.48 6.80 -12.83
CA TYR A 116 0.42 6.29 -11.97
C TYR A 116 1.00 5.31 -10.95
N VAL A 117 1.14 5.75 -9.70
CA VAL A 117 1.77 4.96 -8.62
C VAL A 117 0.74 4.08 -7.94
N ASN A 118 0.99 2.78 -7.94
CA ASN A 118 0.14 1.79 -7.30
C ASN A 118 0.95 0.93 -6.33
N ARG A 119 0.27 0.31 -5.38
CA ARG A 119 0.81 -0.75 -4.56
C ARG A 119 -0.12 -1.95 -4.47
N THR A 120 0.42 -3.09 -4.11
CA THR A 120 -0.36 -4.27 -3.71
C THR A 120 0.36 -5.02 -2.59
N THR A 121 -0.37 -5.83 -1.82
CA THR A 121 0.21 -6.83 -0.93
C THR A 121 0.07 -8.20 -1.59
N TYR A 122 1.19 -8.85 -1.88
CA TYR A 122 1.22 -10.12 -2.57
C TYR A 122 2.20 -11.09 -1.90
N ASN A 123 1.69 -12.25 -1.46
CA ASN A 123 2.47 -13.29 -0.80
C ASN A 123 2.64 -14.54 -1.67
N GLY A 124 2.19 -14.49 -2.91
CA GLY A 124 2.35 -15.56 -3.88
C GLY A 124 3.77 -15.61 -4.46
N ARG A 125 3.98 -16.53 -5.36
CA ARG A 125 5.26 -16.68 -6.06
C ARG A 125 5.42 -15.56 -7.09
N VAL A 126 6.53 -14.82 -7.01
CA VAL A 126 6.96 -13.86 -8.03
C VAL A 126 7.90 -14.58 -8.99
N CYS A 127 7.65 -14.44 -10.29
CA CYS A 127 8.43 -15.09 -11.36
C CYS A 127 8.91 -14.02 -12.36
N PRO A 128 10.02 -13.32 -12.07
CA PRO A 128 10.53 -12.27 -12.96
C PRO A 128 10.88 -12.82 -14.34
N SER A 129 10.50 -12.08 -15.37
CA SER A 129 10.81 -12.41 -16.76
C SER A 129 12.31 -12.30 -17.03
N ALA A 130 12.95 -13.41 -17.38
CA ALA A 130 14.38 -13.42 -17.69
C ALA A 130 14.72 -12.70 -19.03
N GLU A 131 13.73 -12.36 -19.84
CA GLU A 131 13.91 -11.61 -21.08
C GLU A 131 14.03 -10.11 -20.82
N GLU A 132 13.41 -9.61 -19.73
CA GLU A 132 13.34 -8.19 -19.42
C GLU A 132 14.13 -7.77 -18.17
N LEU A 133 14.34 -8.70 -17.23
CA LEU A 133 14.89 -8.45 -15.92
C LEU A 133 16.08 -9.35 -15.59
N ASP A 134 17.02 -8.84 -14.81
CA ASP A 134 18.10 -9.65 -14.21
C ASP A 134 17.70 -10.18 -12.82
N GLY A 135 16.42 -10.59 -12.69
CA GLY A 135 15.83 -11.08 -11.46
C GLY A 135 15.27 -9.99 -10.56
N GLY A 136 15.12 -10.33 -9.29
CA GLY A 136 14.60 -9.42 -8.27
C GLY A 136 14.53 -10.11 -6.91
N ARG A 137 14.30 -9.33 -5.85
CA ARG A 137 14.09 -9.83 -4.49
C ARG A 137 13.28 -8.88 -3.65
N PHE A 138 12.76 -9.35 -2.54
CA PHE A 138 12.21 -8.49 -1.50
C PHE A 138 13.32 -7.76 -0.73
N TRP A 139 13.08 -6.48 -0.45
CA TRP A 139 13.92 -5.58 0.32
C TRP A 139 13.14 -5.08 1.52
N THR A 140 13.77 -5.04 2.69
CA THR A 140 13.20 -4.34 3.85
C THR A 140 13.23 -2.82 3.62
N LEU A 141 12.35 -2.09 4.31
CA LEU A 141 12.35 -0.63 4.23
C LEU A 141 13.69 -0.03 4.71
N ASP A 142 14.38 -0.69 5.64
CA ASP A 142 15.68 -0.22 6.14
C ASP A 142 16.80 -0.46 5.14
N GLU A 143 16.79 -1.58 4.40
CA GLU A 143 17.70 -1.80 3.27
C GLU A 143 17.51 -0.72 2.19
N ILE A 144 16.25 -0.39 1.86
CA ILE A 144 15.94 0.67 0.88
C ILE A 144 16.45 2.02 1.38
N ARG A 145 16.18 2.40 2.65
CA ARG A 145 16.70 3.64 3.24
C ARG A 145 18.22 3.74 3.19
N ALA A 146 18.90 2.64 3.51
CA ALA A 146 20.36 2.59 3.46
C ALA A 146 20.93 2.69 2.04
N ALA A 147 20.18 2.24 1.02
CA ALA A 147 20.59 2.26 -0.38
C ALA A 147 20.31 3.61 -1.08
N ILE A 148 19.39 4.43 -0.56
CA ILE A 148 19.08 5.76 -1.11
C ILE A 148 20.34 6.63 -1.15
N GLY A 149 20.62 7.22 -2.31
CA GLY A 149 21.79 8.06 -2.56
C GLY A 149 23.11 7.30 -2.69
N GLN A 150 23.11 5.96 -2.70
CA GLN A 150 24.30 5.12 -2.85
C GLN A 150 24.54 4.64 -4.29
N ASP A 151 23.82 5.17 -5.27
CA ASP A 151 23.88 4.78 -6.69
C ASP A 151 23.51 3.30 -6.97
N ILE A 152 22.79 2.67 -6.04
CA ILE A 152 22.30 1.29 -6.11
C ILE A 152 20.91 1.21 -6.74
N LEU A 153 20.06 2.18 -6.40
CA LEU A 153 18.68 2.30 -6.85
C LEU A 153 18.59 3.25 -8.06
N THR A 154 17.53 3.11 -8.85
CA THR A 154 17.27 4.10 -9.89
C THR A 154 16.84 5.42 -9.26
N PRO A 155 17.25 6.59 -9.81
CA PRO A 155 16.83 7.90 -9.28
C PRO A 155 15.31 8.10 -9.26
N ASN A 156 14.62 7.50 -10.24
CA ASN A 156 13.17 7.54 -10.34
C ASN A 156 12.53 6.81 -9.16
N PHE A 157 12.94 5.56 -8.91
CA PHE A 157 12.50 4.80 -7.74
C PHE A 157 12.81 5.53 -6.42
N GLU A 158 14.03 6.04 -6.24
CA GLU A 158 14.40 6.76 -5.00
C GLU A 158 13.45 7.94 -4.73
N SER A 159 13.23 8.79 -5.74
CA SER A 159 12.36 9.96 -5.62
C SER A 159 10.92 9.57 -5.32
N GLU A 160 10.38 8.59 -6.06
CA GLU A 160 9.02 8.11 -5.89
C GLU A 160 8.82 7.45 -4.53
N PHE A 161 9.75 6.56 -4.14
CA PHE A 161 9.64 5.82 -2.90
C PHE A 161 9.73 6.73 -1.66
N GLN A 162 10.63 7.72 -1.69
CA GLN A 162 10.70 8.75 -0.64
C GLN A 162 9.40 9.56 -0.55
N ARG A 163 8.82 9.90 -1.69
CA ARG A 163 7.61 10.71 -1.75
C ARG A 163 6.37 10.00 -1.20
N PHE A 164 6.20 8.72 -1.49
CA PHE A 164 4.96 7.99 -1.23
C PHE A 164 5.06 6.97 -0.10
N PHE A 165 6.26 6.47 0.24
CA PHE A 165 6.44 5.35 1.16
C PHE A 165 7.42 5.61 2.32
N LEU A 166 8.17 6.72 2.28
CA LEU A 166 9.08 7.14 3.37
C LEU A 166 8.69 8.52 3.93
N THR A 167 7.42 8.79 4.07
CA THR A 167 6.90 10.04 4.62
C THR A 167 7.19 10.16 6.13
N PRO A 168 7.08 11.34 6.76
CA PRO A 168 7.15 11.47 8.22
C PRO A 168 6.14 10.60 8.96
N LYS A 169 4.96 10.34 8.37
CA LYS A 169 3.94 9.42 8.90
C LYS A 169 4.44 7.98 8.89
N ASP A 170 5.09 7.54 7.79
CA ASP A 170 5.72 6.23 7.72
C ASP A 170 6.80 6.05 8.77
N GLU A 171 7.66 7.04 8.96
CA GLU A 171 8.72 6.98 9.97
C GLU A 171 8.16 6.86 11.38
N LYS A 172 7.08 7.60 11.67
CA LYS A 172 6.37 7.52 12.94
C LYS A 172 5.81 6.13 13.20
N TYR A 173 5.16 5.54 12.19
CA TYR A 173 4.66 4.16 12.26
C TYR A 173 5.77 3.12 12.36
N ARG A 174 6.91 3.32 11.69
CA ARG A 174 8.05 2.42 11.78
C ARG A 174 8.54 2.31 13.23
N LEU A 175 8.81 3.46 13.86
CA LEU A 175 9.25 3.51 15.25
C LEU A 175 8.22 2.91 16.21
N LEU A 176 6.94 3.22 16.01
CA LEU A 176 5.84 2.65 16.79
C LEU A 176 5.77 1.12 16.64
N THR A 177 5.95 0.61 15.43
CA THR A 177 5.91 -0.84 15.16
C THR A 177 7.06 -1.57 15.83
N GLU A 178 8.27 -1.02 15.81
CA GLU A 178 9.44 -1.56 16.53
C GLU A 178 9.23 -1.56 18.05
N GLN A 179 8.70 -0.45 18.59
CA GLN A 179 8.36 -0.34 20.01
C GLN A 179 7.33 -1.38 20.43
N ILE A 180 6.25 -1.55 19.65
CA ILE A 180 5.21 -2.55 19.92
C ILE A 180 5.82 -3.96 19.84
N GLY A 181 6.61 -4.28 18.81
CA GLY A 181 7.24 -5.59 18.67
C GLY A 181 8.07 -5.97 19.89
N THR A 182 8.88 -5.04 20.41
CA THR A 182 9.67 -5.26 21.64
C THR A 182 8.78 -5.38 22.88
N LEU A 183 7.71 -4.57 22.98
CA LEU A 183 6.81 -4.54 24.12
C LEU A 183 6.02 -5.85 24.29
N VAL A 184 5.64 -6.50 23.19
CA VAL A 184 4.82 -7.72 23.21
C VAL A 184 5.63 -8.99 23.04
N GLU A 185 6.96 -8.90 22.96
CA GLU A 185 7.84 -10.05 22.78
C GLU A 185 7.68 -11.04 23.96
N GLY A 186 7.35 -12.30 23.64
CA GLY A 186 7.16 -13.36 24.63
C GLY A 186 5.83 -13.34 25.38
N GLU A 187 4.96 -12.32 25.16
CA GLU A 187 3.62 -12.29 25.73
C GLU A 187 2.68 -13.24 24.96
N THR A 188 1.90 -14.01 25.71
CA THR A 188 0.94 -14.98 25.15
C THR A 188 -0.52 -14.65 25.44
N ASP A 189 -0.81 -13.73 26.37
CA ASP A 189 -2.15 -13.28 26.63
C ASP A 189 -2.59 -12.23 25.59
N ALA A 190 -3.50 -12.63 24.74
CA ALA A 190 -3.99 -11.78 23.66
C ALA A 190 -4.65 -10.46 24.15
N VAL A 191 -5.24 -10.46 25.33
CA VAL A 191 -5.88 -9.26 25.91
C VAL A 191 -4.81 -8.27 26.36
N SER A 192 -3.75 -8.75 27.00
CA SER A 192 -2.59 -7.95 27.39
C SER A 192 -1.89 -7.33 26.16
N VAL A 193 -1.69 -8.11 25.11
CA VAL A 193 -1.13 -7.63 23.83
C VAL A 193 -2.03 -6.52 23.24
N MET A 194 -3.32 -6.79 23.05
CA MET A 194 -4.27 -5.81 22.49
C MET A 194 -4.35 -4.53 23.33
N ALA A 195 -4.29 -4.63 24.66
CA ALA A 195 -4.33 -3.47 25.54
C ALA A 195 -3.13 -2.54 25.33
N ASN A 196 -1.93 -3.11 25.28
CA ASN A 196 -0.70 -2.36 25.04
C ASN A 196 -0.62 -1.81 23.60
N VAL A 197 -1.04 -2.58 22.62
CA VAL A 197 -1.09 -2.13 21.21
C VAL A 197 -2.07 -0.96 21.07
N ALA A 198 -3.29 -1.05 21.61
CA ALA A 198 -4.27 0.05 21.56
C ALA A 198 -3.73 1.31 22.24
N ALA A 199 -3.09 1.15 23.40
CA ALA A 199 -2.52 2.27 24.16
C ALA A 199 -1.36 2.93 23.38
N ALA A 200 -0.45 2.15 22.81
CA ALA A 200 0.69 2.65 22.06
C ALA A 200 0.24 3.41 20.80
N ILE A 201 -0.67 2.85 20.00
CA ILE A 201 -1.21 3.52 18.81
C ILE A 201 -1.92 4.83 19.22
N HIS A 202 -2.81 4.78 20.20
CA HIS A 202 -3.58 5.94 20.64
C HIS A 202 -2.67 7.07 21.12
N SER A 203 -1.69 6.74 21.97
CA SER A 203 -0.76 7.72 22.55
C SER A 203 0.14 8.35 21.49
N GLU A 204 0.67 7.54 20.57
CA GLU A 204 1.64 8.00 19.58
C GLU A 204 0.97 8.73 18.42
N MET A 205 -0.13 8.19 17.89
CA MET A 205 -0.78 8.74 16.70
C MET A 205 -1.82 9.83 17.04
N GLY A 206 -2.33 9.87 18.27
CA GLY A 206 -3.27 10.89 18.73
C GLY A 206 -4.69 10.73 18.16
N PHE A 207 -5.09 9.53 17.77
CA PHE A 207 -6.44 9.26 17.28
C PHE A 207 -7.51 9.45 18.34
N PHE A 208 -8.74 9.73 17.92
CA PHE A 208 -9.86 9.99 18.82
C PHE A 208 -10.27 8.76 19.63
N TRP A 209 -10.32 7.60 18.97
CA TRP A 209 -10.61 6.30 19.57
C TRP A 209 -9.72 5.23 18.92
N THR A 210 -9.26 4.27 19.72
CA THR A 210 -8.44 3.15 19.26
C THR A 210 -8.71 1.95 20.12
N GLY A 211 -9.18 0.85 19.53
CA GLY A 211 -9.49 -0.33 20.33
C GLY A 211 -9.75 -1.57 19.51
N PHE A 212 -9.97 -2.67 20.23
CA PHE A 212 -10.24 -3.96 19.63
C PHE A 212 -11.65 -4.44 19.92
N TYR A 213 -12.29 -5.04 18.93
CA TYR A 213 -13.45 -5.89 19.10
C TYR A 213 -13.06 -7.34 18.81
N ARG A 214 -13.33 -8.26 19.75
CA ARG A 214 -13.00 -9.67 19.64
C ARG A 214 -14.20 -10.48 19.18
N VAL A 215 -13.99 -11.46 18.32
CA VAL A 215 -15.02 -12.42 17.89
C VAL A 215 -15.27 -13.41 19.04
N ILE A 216 -16.43 -13.32 19.69
CA ILE A 216 -16.84 -14.20 20.79
C ILE A 216 -18.30 -14.59 20.56
N ASP A 217 -18.59 -15.90 20.55
CA ASP A 217 -19.94 -16.46 20.38
C ASP A 217 -20.69 -15.92 19.13
N GLY A 218 -19.97 -15.69 18.03
CA GLY A 218 -20.56 -15.26 16.76
C GLY A 218 -20.89 -13.78 16.66
N GLU A 219 -20.37 -12.95 17.54
CA GLU A 219 -20.47 -11.49 17.50
C GLU A 219 -19.14 -10.83 17.88
N LEU A 220 -18.97 -9.57 17.49
CA LEU A 220 -17.85 -8.74 17.95
C LEU A 220 -18.21 -8.16 19.33
N ARG A 221 -17.38 -8.46 20.33
CA ARG A 221 -17.47 -7.93 21.69
C ARG A 221 -16.32 -6.97 21.98
N LEU A 222 -16.64 -5.84 22.61
CA LEU A 222 -15.67 -4.84 22.99
C LEU A 222 -14.52 -5.46 23.80
N GLY A 223 -13.31 -5.21 23.32
CA GLY A 223 -12.06 -5.59 23.95
C GLY A 223 -11.32 -4.39 24.57
N PRO A 224 -10.00 -4.45 24.70
CA PRO A 224 -9.20 -3.32 25.16
C PRO A 224 -9.28 -2.12 24.21
N PHE A 225 -9.43 -0.92 24.77
CA PHE A 225 -9.52 0.32 23.99
C PHE A 225 -9.02 1.54 24.77
N GLN A 226 -8.77 2.62 24.03
CA GLN A 226 -8.47 3.97 24.50
C GLN A 226 -9.45 4.96 23.87
N GLY A 227 -9.98 5.89 24.65
CA GLY A 227 -10.96 6.87 24.19
C GLY A 227 -12.27 6.83 24.98
N PRO A 228 -13.33 7.51 24.50
CA PRO A 228 -14.66 7.49 25.13
C PRO A 228 -15.33 6.11 25.05
N VAL A 229 -16.44 5.95 25.77
CA VAL A 229 -17.25 4.71 25.75
C VAL A 229 -17.71 4.36 24.36
N ALA A 230 -17.84 3.05 24.09
CA ALA A 230 -18.19 2.50 22.78
C ALA A 230 -19.27 1.42 22.88
N CYS A 231 -19.77 0.95 21.73
CA CYS A 231 -20.73 -0.13 21.64
C CYS A 231 -20.13 -1.42 22.22
N MET A 232 -20.90 -2.19 22.99
CA MET A 232 -20.40 -3.43 23.60
C MET A 232 -20.45 -4.62 22.64
N HIS A 233 -21.38 -4.61 21.69
CA HIS A 233 -21.67 -5.72 20.77
C HIS A 233 -21.92 -5.21 19.36
N ILE A 234 -21.31 -5.85 18.36
CA ILE A 234 -21.51 -5.56 16.94
C ILE A 234 -21.73 -6.90 16.19
N GLY A 235 -22.81 -6.99 15.45
CA GLY A 235 -23.16 -8.20 14.69
C GLY A 235 -22.29 -8.37 13.43
N TYR A 236 -22.20 -9.60 12.96
CA TYR A 236 -21.54 -9.95 11.70
C TYR A 236 -22.14 -9.16 10.52
N GLY A 237 -21.30 -8.49 9.72
CA GLY A 237 -21.71 -7.67 8.58
C GLY A 237 -22.44 -6.36 8.96
N LYS A 238 -22.39 -5.93 10.24
CA LYS A 238 -23.02 -4.69 10.71
C LYS A 238 -22.00 -3.60 10.99
N GLY A 239 -22.31 -2.37 10.54
CA GLY A 239 -21.38 -1.26 10.64
C GLY A 239 -20.07 -1.51 9.90
N VAL A 240 -19.06 -0.70 10.17
CA VAL A 240 -17.73 -0.84 9.55
C VAL A 240 -17.00 -2.06 10.12
N CYS A 241 -16.95 -2.20 11.45
CA CYS A 241 -16.33 -3.33 12.14
C CYS A 241 -16.87 -4.69 11.70
N GLY A 242 -18.23 -4.86 11.69
CA GLY A 242 -18.86 -6.10 11.26
C GLY A 242 -18.64 -6.38 9.77
N THR A 243 -18.54 -5.33 8.95
CA THR A 243 -18.26 -5.46 7.51
C THR A 243 -16.79 -5.86 7.29
N ALA A 244 -15.82 -5.29 8.01
CA ALA A 244 -14.41 -5.69 7.94
C ALA A 244 -14.24 -7.17 8.33
N TRP A 245 -14.92 -7.61 9.40
CA TRP A 245 -14.96 -9.02 9.77
C TRP A 245 -15.54 -9.92 8.66
N GLN A 246 -16.66 -9.51 8.04
CA GLN A 246 -17.32 -10.28 6.98
C GLN A 246 -16.46 -10.40 5.73
N ARG A 247 -15.87 -9.28 5.29
CA ARG A 247 -15.04 -9.22 4.08
C ARG A 247 -13.62 -9.75 4.30
N ARG A 248 -13.19 -9.83 5.57
CA ARG A 248 -11.83 -10.26 5.95
C ARG A 248 -10.74 -9.34 5.37
N GLU A 249 -11.06 -8.06 5.22
CA GLU A 249 -10.19 -7.03 4.65
C GLU A 249 -10.25 -5.74 5.45
N THR A 250 -9.20 -4.94 5.37
CA THR A 250 -9.16 -3.61 5.97
C THR A 250 -10.12 -2.68 5.24
N ILE A 251 -10.96 -1.97 6.01
CA ILE A 251 -11.89 -0.98 5.49
C ILE A 251 -11.46 0.41 5.94
N VAL A 252 -11.27 1.32 4.99
CA VAL A 252 -11.01 2.74 5.23
C VAL A 252 -12.26 3.52 4.84
N VAL A 253 -12.79 4.28 5.80
CA VAL A 253 -14.01 5.07 5.63
C VAL A 253 -13.66 6.56 5.77
N PRO A 254 -13.59 7.32 4.66
CA PRO A 254 -13.25 8.74 4.71
C PRO A 254 -14.33 9.60 5.38
N ASP A 255 -15.60 9.17 5.30
CA ASP A 255 -16.76 9.80 5.92
C ASP A 255 -17.73 8.72 6.41
N VAL A 256 -17.84 8.59 7.73
CA VAL A 256 -18.68 7.56 8.36
C VAL A 256 -20.17 7.79 8.08
N GLU A 257 -20.62 9.04 7.84
CA GLU A 257 -22.01 9.33 7.49
C GLU A 257 -22.37 8.80 6.09
N ALA A 258 -21.39 8.68 5.20
CA ALA A 258 -21.58 8.13 3.85
C ALA A 258 -21.52 6.59 3.82
N PHE A 259 -21.09 5.92 4.92
CA PHE A 259 -20.97 4.46 4.95
C PHE A 259 -22.33 3.78 5.17
N PRO A 260 -22.80 2.90 4.25
CA PRO A 260 -24.09 2.25 4.37
C PRO A 260 -24.21 1.39 5.63
N GLY A 261 -25.16 1.71 6.50
CA GLY A 261 -25.40 0.95 7.74
C GLY A 261 -24.38 1.22 8.85
N HIS A 262 -23.67 2.35 8.79
CA HIS A 262 -22.79 2.79 9.86
C HIS A 262 -23.51 2.77 11.23
N ILE A 263 -22.82 2.26 12.25
CA ILE A 263 -23.29 2.25 13.64
C ILE A 263 -22.53 3.34 14.40
N ALA A 264 -23.18 4.46 14.66
CA ALA A 264 -22.58 5.57 15.40
C ALA A 264 -22.41 5.21 16.88
N CYS A 265 -21.22 4.77 17.28
CA CYS A 265 -20.86 4.61 18.71
C CYS A 265 -20.53 5.96 19.34
N SER A 266 -20.10 6.94 18.56
CA SER A 266 -19.88 8.33 18.94
C SER A 266 -20.32 9.28 17.83
N SER A 267 -21.03 10.35 18.15
CA SER A 267 -21.38 11.40 17.20
C SER A 267 -20.19 12.28 16.79
N LEU A 268 -19.02 12.06 17.38
CA LEU A 268 -17.80 12.81 17.09
C LEU A 268 -16.87 12.10 16.09
N SER A 269 -17.12 10.82 15.80
CA SER A 269 -16.37 10.09 14.76
C SER A 269 -16.78 10.58 13.38
N ARG A 270 -15.79 10.96 12.54
CA ARG A 270 -15.99 11.48 11.19
C ARG A 270 -15.36 10.58 10.12
N SER A 271 -14.25 9.93 10.44
CA SER A 271 -13.62 8.91 9.61
C SER A 271 -13.16 7.75 10.47
N GLU A 272 -13.03 6.56 9.85
CA GLU A 272 -12.78 5.31 10.55
C GLU A 272 -11.89 4.39 9.71
N ILE A 273 -11.01 3.64 10.35
CA ILE A 273 -10.29 2.51 9.74
C ILE A 273 -10.46 1.27 10.61
N VAL A 274 -10.85 0.16 9.99
CA VAL A 274 -10.98 -1.13 10.67
C VAL A 274 -10.10 -2.17 10.02
N VAL A 275 -9.24 -2.81 10.83
CA VAL A 275 -8.26 -3.81 10.38
C VAL A 275 -8.57 -5.17 11.01
N PRO A 276 -8.80 -6.25 10.23
CA PRO A 276 -9.01 -7.58 10.78
C PRO A 276 -7.73 -8.17 11.39
N VAL A 277 -7.88 -8.81 12.55
CA VAL A 277 -6.84 -9.59 13.23
C VAL A 277 -7.12 -11.06 13.03
N PHE A 278 -6.16 -11.79 12.46
CA PHE A 278 -6.31 -13.19 12.13
C PHE A 278 -5.66 -14.10 13.19
N ASN A 279 -6.29 -15.24 13.48
CA ASN A 279 -5.71 -16.29 14.29
C ASN A 279 -4.75 -17.16 13.46
N SER A 280 -4.13 -18.13 14.12
CA SER A 280 -3.20 -19.09 13.48
C SER A 280 -3.84 -20.00 12.42
N GLN A 281 -5.17 -20.09 12.40
CA GLN A 281 -5.96 -20.86 11.42
C GLN A 281 -6.39 -20.01 10.23
N GLY A 282 -6.10 -18.70 10.28
CA GLY A 282 -6.46 -17.73 9.25
C GLY A 282 -7.87 -17.16 9.42
N ASP A 283 -8.60 -17.46 10.49
CA ASP A 283 -9.91 -16.86 10.75
C ASP A 283 -9.75 -15.49 11.44
N VAL A 284 -10.71 -14.59 11.20
CA VAL A 284 -10.74 -13.30 11.90
C VAL A 284 -11.16 -13.56 13.35
N ALA A 285 -10.27 -13.27 14.28
CA ALA A 285 -10.45 -13.45 15.71
C ALA A 285 -10.78 -12.14 16.45
N ALA A 286 -10.39 -11.01 15.85
CA ALA A 286 -10.72 -9.66 16.32
C ALA A 286 -10.67 -8.66 15.15
N VAL A 287 -11.07 -7.44 15.40
CA VAL A 287 -10.78 -6.28 14.55
C VAL A 287 -10.16 -5.18 15.40
N LEU A 288 -9.15 -4.48 14.86
CA LEU A 288 -8.68 -3.20 15.37
C LEU A 288 -9.53 -2.12 14.72
N ASP A 289 -10.14 -1.29 15.52
CA ASP A 289 -11.00 -0.18 15.12
C ASP A 289 -10.37 1.14 15.59
N ILE A 290 -10.30 2.11 14.69
CA ILE A 290 -9.72 3.43 14.97
C ILE A 290 -10.58 4.52 14.35
N ASP A 291 -11.03 5.45 15.18
CA ASP A 291 -11.83 6.61 14.80
C ASP A 291 -11.05 7.92 14.84
N SER A 292 -11.42 8.84 13.96
CA SER A 292 -10.97 10.22 13.96
C SER A 292 -12.15 11.21 13.96
N ARG A 293 -11.92 12.40 14.53
CA ARG A 293 -12.85 13.53 14.49
C ARG A 293 -12.81 14.30 13.18
N GLU A 294 -11.82 14.02 12.34
CA GLU A 294 -11.62 14.68 11.07
C GLU A 294 -12.05 13.75 9.91
N LEU A 295 -12.52 14.33 8.82
CA LEU A 295 -12.80 13.60 7.59
C LEU A 295 -11.50 13.17 6.91
N GLY A 296 -11.49 11.98 6.30
CA GLY A 296 -10.39 11.52 5.45
C GLY A 296 -9.04 11.40 6.16
N THR A 297 -9.04 11.13 7.48
CA THR A 297 -7.80 11.02 8.26
C THR A 297 -6.93 9.86 7.81
N PHE A 298 -7.56 8.75 7.45
CA PHE A 298 -6.87 7.49 7.17
C PHE A 298 -6.60 7.32 5.67
N ASP A 299 -5.38 6.95 5.35
CA ASP A 299 -4.89 6.70 4.01
C ASP A 299 -4.24 5.31 3.88
N ASP A 300 -3.59 5.07 2.77
CA ASP A 300 -2.91 3.82 2.51
C ASP A 300 -1.71 3.57 3.44
N THR A 301 -1.05 4.62 3.94
CA THR A 301 0.01 4.49 4.94
C THR A 301 -0.52 3.89 6.23
N ASP A 302 -1.68 4.38 6.73
CA ASP A 302 -2.32 3.83 7.92
C ASP A 302 -2.68 2.36 7.71
N ARG A 303 -3.34 2.04 6.59
CA ARG A 303 -3.71 0.66 6.23
C ARG A 303 -2.50 -0.28 6.33
N ARG A 304 -1.45 0.02 5.62
CA ARG A 304 -0.24 -0.81 5.51
C ARG A 304 0.43 -1.06 6.86
N TRP A 305 0.59 -0.01 7.66
CA TRP A 305 1.25 -0.13 8.95
C TRP A 305 0.37 -0.76 10.03
N LEU A 306 -0.91 -0.45 10.06
CA LEU A 306 -1.84 -1.05 11.02
C LEU A 306 -2.07 -2.53 10.75
N GLU A 307 -2.10 -2.97 9.48
CA GLU A 307 -2.11 -4.40 9.11
C GLU A 307 -0.87 -5.12 9.65
N ARG A 308 0.31 -4.51 9.56
CA ARG A 308 1.55 -5.06 10.13
C ARG A 308 1.49 -5.11 11.67
N ILE A 309 1.03 -4.06 12.31
CA ILE A 309 0.88 -4.02 13.79
C ILE A 309 -0.11 -5.08 14.26
N CYS A 310 -1.22 -5.28 13.56
CA CYS A 310 -2.19 -6.34 13.86
C CYS A 310 -1.56 -7.75 13.78
N GLY A 311 -0.48 -7.92 13.03
CA GLY A 311 0.29 -9.16 12.98
C GLY A 311 0.91 -9.56 14.33
N PHE A 312 1.11 -8.63 15.26
CA PHE A 312 1.56 -8.93 16.63
C PHE A 312 0.42 -9.43 17.54
N CYS A 313 -0.84 -9.15 17.18
CA CYS A 313 -2.02 -9.52 17.98
C CYS A 313 -2.56 -10.93 17.65
N ARG A 314 -1.74 -11.79 17.06
CA ARG A 314 -2.15 -13.15 16.65
C ARG A 314 -2.63 -13.96 17.86
N MET A 315 -3.82 -14.58 17.72
CA MET A 315 -4.49 -15.40 18.74
C MET A 315 -4.41 -16.89 18.39
#